data_078be19a87a0f8b23d1ee720868145c7
#
_entry.id   078be19a87a0f8b23d1ee720868145c7
#
_cell.length_a   1.000
_cell.length_b   1.000
_cell.length_c   1.000
_cell.angle_alpha   90.00
_cell.angle_beta   90.00
_cell.angle_gamma   90.00
#
_symmetry.space_group_name_H-M   'P 1'
#
loop_
_entity.id
_entity.type
_entity.pdbx_description
1 polymer ?
#
loop_
_entity_poly.entity_id
_entity_poly.type
_entity_poly.pdbx_seq_one_letter_code
_entity_poly.pdbx_strand_id
1 'polypeptide(L)'
;MKEHKINDLKNREIIKAIVNNITKSVNSLKFYSSSNLKYSLIKPYGDALNQLLFSFDRKTLVHFVEIFLKTILYEQIELNKKSLLPKNEPLYSKRGNNNNNTIENYGSGVMNNIKESPPYLPEINPKFKYTLVLDIDETIIHYFFTYINGMFFVRPYVYEFLNELKNYYEIVTFTAGTKDYADNILNLVDSNDNLIKYRLYRHHTTIMGCNVFKDLMRLGRDMSKIIIIDNLKDNFKLQPNNGLFIKTWTSDINDNQLYDLEKILRDIALFEVEDVRPVIEKINDFIKISRNMINPYSNIDIRKILENINSNKVIK
;
A
#
# COMPACT_ATOMS: atom_id res chain seq x y z
N MET A 1 10.26 23.28 30.51
CA MET A 1 9.90 21.97 31.12
C MET A 1 8.49 21.90 31.71
N LYS A 2 7.95 22.94 32.36
CA LYS A 2 6.56 22.90 32.90
C LYS A 2 5.47 22.97 31.80
N GLU A 3 5.63 23.76 30.75
CA GLU A 3 4.65 23.88 29.68
C GLU A 3 4.54 22.60 28.83
N HIS A 4 5.63 21.87 28.59
CA HIS A 4 5.58 20.57 27.88
C HIS A 4 4.79 19.52 28.66
N LYS A 5 4.92 19.47 29.99
CA LYS A 5 4.14 18.53 30.83
C LYS A 5 2.65 18.86 30.88
N ILE A 6 2.27 20.14 30.85
CA ILE A 6 0.86 20.58 30.88
C ILE A 6 0.16 20.27 29.55
N ASN A 7 0.85 20.45 28.42
CA ASN A 7 0.34 20.09 27.09
C ASN A 7 0.20 18.57 26.93
N ASP A 8 1.09 17.78 27.52
CA ASP A 8 1.03 16.32 27.50
C ASP A 8 -0.14 15.79 28.32
N LEU A 9 -0.43 16.37 29.47
CA LEU A 9 -1.61 16.02 30.30
C LEU A 9 -2.94 16.39 29.61
N LYS A 10 -3.06 17.57 29.00
CA LYS A 10 -4.25 17.96 28.22
C LYS A 10 -4.48 17.05 27.02
N ASN A 11 -3.41 16.69 26.32
CA ASN A 11 -3.51 15.78 25.20
C ASN A 11 -3.99 14.38 25.63
N ARG A 12 -3.53 13.87 26.78
CA ARG A 12 -3.96 12.58 27.32
C ARG A 12 -5.46 12.56 27.67
N GLU A 13 -6.00 13.64 28.23
CA GLU A 13 -7.44 13.72 28.53
C GLU A 13 -8.31 13.80 27.28
N ILE A 14 -7.86 14.54 26.26
CA ILE A 14 -8.55 14.59 24.96
C ILE A 14 -8.56 13.19 24.31
N ILE A 15 -7.46 12.46 24.37
CA ILE A 15 -7.31 11.11 23.84
C ILE A 15 -8.22 10.15 24.59
N LYS A 16 -8.25 10.20 25.93
CA LYS A 16 -9.19 9.39 26.75
C LYS A 16 -10.65 9.67 26.37
N ALA A 17 -11.00 10.94 26.14
CA ALA A 17 -12.34 11.32 25.73
C ALA A 17 -12.71 10.74 24.34
N ILE A 18 -11.76 10.78 23.38
CA ILE A 18 -11.93 10.19 22.04
C ILE A 18 -12.12 8.67 22.15
N VAL A 19 -11.24 7.98 22.88
CA VAL A 19 -11.34 6.52 23.10
C VAL A 19 -12.65 6.14 23.77
N ASN A 20 -13.07 6.88 24.81
CA ASN A 20 -14.34 6.64 25.48
C ASN A 20 -15.55 6.87 24.55
N ASN A 21 -15.50 7.88 23.67
CA ASN A 21 -16.56 8.13 22.70
C ASN A 21 -16.61 7.05 21.63
N ILE A 22 -15.45 6.60 21.13
CA ILE A 22 -15.35 5.47 20.20
C ILE A 22 -15.91 4.20 20.84
N THR A 23 -15.49 3.90 22.07
CA THR A 23 -15.98 2.72 22.82
C THR A 23 -17.48 2.79 23.06
N LYS A 24 -18.03 3.97 23.38
CA LYS A 24 -19.48 4.18 23.50
C LYS A 24 -20.19 4.01 22.17
N SER A 25 -19.66 4.55 21.08
CA SER A 25 -20.24 4.44 19.74
C SER A 25 -20.22 2.99 19.25
N VAL A 26 -19.14 2.26 19.45
CA VAL A 26 -19.06 0.82 19.15
C VAL A 26 -20.02 0.03 20.03
N ASN A 27 -20.18 0.38 21.30
CA ASN A 27 -21.14 -0.26 22.20
C ASN A 27 -22.61 0.07 21.88
N SER A 28 -22.90 1.21 21.29
CA SER A 28 -24.25 1.63 20.87
C SER A 28 -24.67 1.04 19.51
N LEU A 29 -23.70 0.59 18.70
CA LEU A 29 -24.03 -0.16 17.50
C LEU A 29 -24.77 -1.44 17.91
N LYS A 30 -26.05 -1.54 17.54
CA LYS A 30 -26.87 -2.73 17.81
C LYS A 30 -26.35 -3.90 16.98
N PHE A 31 -25.41 -4.65 17.51
CA PHE A 31 -24.97 -5.89 16.92
C PHE A 31 -26.06 -6.96 17.13
N TYR A 32 -26.58 -7.47 16.05
CA TYR A 32 -27.44 -8.66 16.07
C TYR A 32 -26.60 -9.95 16.17
N SER A 33 -25.69 -10.04 17.13
CA SER A 33 -24.96 -11.28 17.40
C SER A 33 -24.55 -11.35 18.87
N SER A 34 -24.34 -12.57 19.34
CA SER A 34 -24.11 -12.93 20.74
C SER A 34 -23.10 -12.03 21.44
N SER A 35 -23.37 -11.73 22.71
CA SER A 35 -22.54 -10.89 23.59
C SER A 35 -21.08 -11.29 23.66
N ASN A 36 -20.74 -12.57 23.42
CA ASN A 36 -19.37 -13.10 23.42
C ASN A 36 -18.55 -12.68 22.22
N LEU A 37 -19.14 -12.57 21.03
CA LEU A 37 -18.43 -12.12 19.82
C LEU A 37 -18.08 -10.64 19.92
N LYS A 38 -18.94 -9.84 20.52
CA LYS A 38 -18.77 -8.41 20.76
C LYS A 38 -17.58 -8.13 21.68
N TYR A 39 -17.45 -8.92 22.73
CA TYR A 39 -16.37 -8.74 23.71
C TYR A 39 -15.01 -9.22 23.20
N SER A 40 -14.98 -10.31 22.43
CA SER A 40 -13.75 -10.84 21.84
C SER A 40 -13.15 -9.94 20.76
N LEU A 41 -13.97 -9.17 20.04
CA LEU A 41 -13.52 -8.25 19.01
C LEU A 41 -13.03 -6.90 19.57
N ILE A 42 -13.66 -6.39 20.62
CA ILE A 42 -13.44 -5.02 21.13
C ILE A 42 -12.39 -4.95 22.22
N LYS A 43 -12.35 -5.91 23.11
CA LYS A 43 -11.42 -5.93 24.26
C LYS A 43 -9.95 -5.84 23.84
N PRO A 44 -9.50 -6.62 22.84
CA PRO A 44 -8.13 -6.57 22.38
C PRO A 44 -7.70 -5.20 21.86
N TYR A 45 -8.60 -4.53 21.13
CA TYR A 45 -8.34 -3.19 20.60
C TYR A 45 -8.32 -2.13 21.72
N GLY A 46 -9.17 -2.29 22.74
CA GLY A 46 -9.19 -1.42 23.91
C GLY A 46 -7.91 -1.51 24.74
N ASP A 47 -7.39 -2.71 24.93
CA ASP A 47 -6.15 -2.95 25.68
C ASP A 47 -4.92 -2.45 24.88
N ALA A 48 -4.87 -2.68 23.55
CA ALA A 48 -3.84 -2.15 22.67
C ALA A 48 -3.88 -0.60 22.64
N LEU A 49 -5.04 0.01 22.50
CA LEU A 49 -5.25 1.45 22.57
C LEU A 49 -4.77 2.04 23.90
N ASN A 50 -5.07 1.39 25.03
CA ASN A 50 -4.60 1.85 26.33
C ASN A 50 -3.08 1.80 26.48
N GLN A 51 -2.41 0.79 25.92
CA GLN A 51 -0.94 0.71 25.91
C GLN A 51 -0.34 1.77 25.00
N LEU A 52 -0.94 2.03 23.83
CA LEU A 52 -0.50 3.03 22.86
C LEU A 52 -0.71 4.46 23.37
N LEU A 53 -1.75 4.72 24.18
CA LEU A 53 -2.01 6.01 24.81
C LEU A 53 -0.84 6.55 25.64
N PHE A 54 0.04 5.67 26.10
CA PHE A 54 1.21 6.04 26.91
C PHE A 54 2.51 6.18 26.10
N SER A 55 2.53 5.77 24.83
CA SER A 55 3.77 5.68 24.05
C SER A 55 3.82 6.58 22.80
N PHE A 56 2.70 7.16 22.34
CA PHE A 56 2.67 7.93 21.09
C PHE A 56 2.37 9.42 21.26
N ASP A 57 2.91 10.22 20.34
CA ASP A 57 2.52 11.60 20.18
C ASP A 57 1.13 11.75 19.52
N ARG A 58 0.61 12.97 19.52
CA ARG A 58 -0.75 13.28 19.04
C ARG A 58 -1.00 12.88 17.59
N LYS A 59 -0.02 13.04 16.69
CA LYS A 59 -0.20 12.76 15.24
C LYS A 59 -0.29 11.26 14.99
N THR A 60 0.59 10.49 15.61
CA THR A 60 0.58 9.02 15.54
C THR A 60 -0.73 8.45 16.07
N LEU A 61 -1.26 9.03 17.14
CA LEU A 61 -2.50 8.58 17.72
C LEU A 61 -3.73 8.90 16.85
N VAL A 62 -3.80 10.09 16.25
CA VAL A 62 -4.87 10.45 15.29
C VAL A 62 -4.84 9.48 14.10
N HIS A 63 -3.67 9.21 13.55
CA HIS A 63 -3.51 8.27 12.45
C HIS A 63 -3.92 6.83 12.84
N PHE A 64 -3.52 6.39 14.04
CA PHE A 64 -3.95 5.10 14.58
C PHE A 64 -5.47 5.02 14.75
N VAL A 65 -6.11 6.07 15.27
CA VAL A 65 -7.57 6.14 15.45
C VAL A 65 -8.29 6.10 14.09
N GLU A 66 -7.76 6.75 13.07
CA GLU A 66 -8.33 6.70 11.73
C GLU A 66 -8.27 5.29 11.12
N ILE A 67 -7.12 4.61 11.23
CA ILE A 67 -6.98 3.21 10.78
C ILE A 67 -7.92 2.30 11.57
N PHE A 68 -7.95 2.44 12.88
CA PHE A 68 -8.82 1.67 13.75
C PHE A 68 -10.31 1.83 13.40
N LEU A 69 -10.76 3.06 13.15
CA LEU A 69 -12.14 3.34 12.73
C LEU A 69 -12.43 2.75 11.33
N LYS A 70 -11.50 2.87 10.38
CA LYS A 70 -11.65 2.26 9.05
C LYS A 70 -11.74 0.74 9.15
N THR A 71 -10.92 0.10 9.98
CA THR A 71 -10.93 -1.35 10.19
C THR A 71 -12.26 -1.82 10.81
N ILE A 72 -12.74 -1.14 11.84
CA ILE A 72 -14.04 -1.47 12.46
C ILE A 72 -15.21 -1.27 11.48
N LEU A 73 -15.20 -0.18 10.71
CA LEU A 73 -16.20 0.09 9.69
C LEU A 73 -16.21 -0.99 8.59
N TYR A 74 -15.04 -1.43 8.16
CA TYR A 74 -14.90 -2.48 7.16
C TYR A 74 -15.43 -3.82 7.68
N GLU A 75 -15.05 -4.23 8.89
CA GLU A 75 -15.59 -5.45 9.51
C GLU A 75 -17.11 -5.39 9.69
N GLN A 76 -17.65 -4.19 10.00
CA GLN A 76 -19.11 -3.97 10.08
C GLN A 76 -19.80 -4.16 8.73
N ILE A 77 -19.22 -3.64 7.65
CA ILE A 77 -19.75 -3.77 6.29
C ILE A 77 -19.74 -5.23 5.88
N GLU A 78 -18.66 -5.98 6.15
CA GLU A 78 -18.54 -7.40 5.82
C GLU A 78 -19.50 -8.28 6.67
N LEU A 79 -19.68 -7.97 7.95
CA LEU A 79 -20.66 -8.66 8.79
C LEU A 79 -22.10 -8.39 8.32
N ASN A 80 -22.39 -7.16 7.90
CA ASN A 80 -23.70 -6.82 7.35
C ASN A 80 -23.95 -7.51 6.00
N LYS A 81 -22.94 -7.62 5.11
CA LYS A 81 -23.05 -8.40 3.86
C LYS A 81 -23.35 -9.87 4.15
N LYS A 82 -22.67 -10.48 5.13
CA LYS A 82 -22.92 -11.89 5.54
C LYS A 82 -24.30 -12.09 6.19
N SER A 83 -24.85 -11.07 6.86
CA SER A 83 -26.20 -11.16 7.47
C SER A 83 -27.33 -11.00 6.46
N LEU A 84 -27.05 -10.45 5.27
CA LEU A 84 -28.02 -10.28 4.17
C LEU A 84 -28.09 -11.48 3.22
N LEU A 85 -27.21 -12.49 3.39
CA LEU A 85 -27.32 -13.74 2.65
C LEU A 85 -28.48 -14.58 3.22
N PRO A 86 -29.37 -15.12 2.37
CA PRO A 86 -30.49 -15.93 2.85
C PRO A 86 -29.97 -17.15 3.61
N LYS A 87 -30.39 -17.27 4.86
CA LYS A 87 -30.20 -18.50 5.66
C LYS A 87 -31.16 -19.53 5.10
N ASN A 88 -30.67 -20.40 4.24
CA ASN A 88 -31.17 -21.76 4.02
C ASN A 88 -30.66 -22.29 2.70
N GLU A 89 -29.64 -23.18 2.77
CA GLU A 89 -29.72 -24.53 2.24
C GLU A 89 -28.45 -25.31 2.63
N PRO A 90 -28.60 -26.61 2.97
CA PRO A 90 -27.49 -27.42 3.43
C PRO A 90 -26.62 -27.88 2.25
N LEU A 91 -25.32 -27.68 2.40
CA LEU A 91 -24.29 -28.23 1.49
C LEU A 91 -24.21 -29.75 1.66
N TYR A 92 -24.98 -30.52 0.85
CA TYR A 92 -24.57 -31.89 0.52
C TYR A 92 -25.13 -32.35 -0.86
N SER A 93 -24.18 -32.72 -1.70
CA SER A 93 -24.21 -33.66 -2.82
C SER A 93 -25.25 -33.49 -3.94
N LYS A 94 -24.75 -33.22 -5.14
CA LYS A 94 -25.01 -34.09 -6.29
C LYS A 94 -23.96 -33.87 -7.39
N ARG A 95 -23.26 -34.96 -7.73
CA ARG A 95 -22.55 -35.11 -9.00
C ARG A 95 -23.58 -35.09 -10.15
N GLY A 96 -23.23 -34.44 -11.23
CA GLY A 96 -23.91 -34.71 -12.50
C GLY A 96 -23.92 -33.53 -13.47
N ASN A 97 -23.05 -33.60 -14.46
CA ASN A 97 -23.15 -33.16 -15.86
C ASN A 97 -23.71 -31.79 -16.26
N ASN A 98 -22.83 -31.08 -16.93
CA ASN A 98 -23.03 -30.25 -18.14
C ASN A 98 -24.26 -29.35 -18.22
N ASN A 99 -24.01 -28.03 -18.15
CA ASN A 99 -24.30 -27.14 -19.28
C ASN A 99 -24.01 -25.67 -18.87
N ASN A 100 -23.50 -24.96 -19.86
CA ASN A 100 -23.28 -23.52 -19.87
C ASN A 100 -24.40 -22.73 -19.20
N ASN A 101 -24.10 -22.01 -18.13
CA ASN A 101 -24.83 -20.81 -17.77
C ASN A 101 -23.87 -19.84 -17.08
N THR A 102 -23.66 -18.72 -17.71
CA THR A 102 -23.05 -17.50 -17.23
C THR A 102 -23.65 -17.11 -15.86
N ILE A 103 -22.91 -17.31 -14.79
CA ILE A 103 -23.23 -16.70 -13.51
C ILE A 103 -22.68 -15.29 -13.56
N GLU A 104 -23.56 -14.32 -13.69
CA GLU A 104 -23.24 -12.91 -13.44
C GLU A 104 -22.88 -12.75 -11.96
N ASN A 105 -21.59 -12.66 -11.67
CA ASN A 105 -21.07 -12.27 -10.38
C ASN A 105 -21.27 -10.76 -10.18
N TYR A 106 -22.32 -10.39 -9.48
CA TYR A 106 -22.42 -9.07 -8.84
C TYR A 106 -21.52 -9.06 -7.61
N GLY A 107 -20.29 -8.52 -7.76
CA GLY A 107 -19.38 -8.36 -6.63
C GLY A 107 -18.01 -7.83 -7.08
N SER A 108 -17.73 -6.56 -6.81
CA SER A 108 -16.47 -5.83 -6.93
C SER A 108 -15.93 -5.64 -8.35
N GLY A 109 -16.03 -4.43 -8.84
CA GLY A 109 -15.39 -3.98 -10.07
C GLY A 109 -13.86 -4.00 -9.93
N VAL A 110 -13.27 -4.49 -10.92
CA VAL A 110 -11.89 -4.78 -11.33
C VAL A 110 -11.54 -6.24 -11.10
N MET A 111 -12.07 -7.10 -11.99
CA MET A 111 -11.43 -8.39 -12.24
C MET A 111 -10.01 -8.11 -12.72
N ASN A 112 -9.03 -8.37 -11.85
CA ASN A 112 -7.64 -8.41 -12.23
C ASN A 112 -7.46 -9.52 -13.28
N ASN A 113 -7.47 -9.17 -14.57
CA ASN A 113 -7.16 -10.08 -15.66
C ASN A 113 -5.65 -10.45 -15.68
N ILE A 114 -5.10 -10.75 -14.49
CA ILE A 114 -3.74 -11.21 -14.33
C ILE A 114 -3.68 -12.65 -14.81
N LYS A 115 -2.69 -12.92 -15.66
CA LYS A 115 -2.46 -14.26 -16.20
C LYS A 115 -1.67 -15.11 -15.22
N GLU A 116 -1.90 -16.40 -15.21
CA GLU A 116 -1.14 -17.38 -14.41
C GLU A 116 0.33 -17.55 -14.88
N SER A 117 0.61 -17.18 -16.14
CA SER A 117 1.94 -17.25 -16.74
C SER A 117 2.32 -15.93 -17.39
N PRO A 118 3.64 -15.62 -17.48
CA PRO A 118 4.10 -14.40 -18.14
C PRO A 118 3.69 -14.31 -19.63
N PRO A 119 3.41 -13.11 -20.13
CA PRO A 119 3.36 -11.86 -19.39
C PRO A 119 2.14 -11.79 -18.48
N TYR A 120 2.35 -11.42 -17.21
CA TYR A 120 1.28 -11.46 -16.20
C TYR A 120 0.18 -10.43 -16.42
N LEU A 121 0.54 -9.22 -16.85
CA LEU A 121 -0.43 -8.15 -17.04
C LEU A 121 -1.03 -8.21 -18.45
N PRO A 122 -2.33 -7.84 -18.62
CA PRO A 122 -2.91 -7.65 -19.94
C PRO A 122 -2.21 -6.50 -20.67
N GLU A 123 -2.61 -6.24 -21.93
CA GLU A 123 -2.12 -5.08 -22.65
C GLU A 123 -2.35 -3.79 -21.86
N ILE A 124 -1.37 -2.87 -21.91
CA ILE A 124 -1.46 -1.61 -21.20
C ILE A 124 -2.62 -0.78 -21.76
N ASN A 125 -3.40 -0.19 -20.86
CA ASN A 125 -4.43 0.75 -21.29
C ASN A 125 -3.76 1.96 -21.94
N PRO A 126 -4.11 2.35 -23.18
CA PRO A 126 -3.51 3.47 -23.91
C PRO A 126 -3.54 4.82 -23.17
N LYS A 127 -4.38 4.94 -22.16
CA LYS A 127 -4.39 6.10 -21.27
C LYS A 127 -3.06 6.29 -20.53
N PHE A 128 -2.32 5.20 -20.26
CA PHE A 128 -1.09 5.24 -19.49
C PHE A 128 0.13 5.06 -20.37
N LYS A 129 1.08 5.98 -20.28
CA LYS A 129 2.40 5.86 -20.90
C LYS A 129 3.36 5.05 -20.02
N TYR A 130 3.14 5.03 -18.71
CA TYR A 130 4.05 4.46 -17.73
C TYR A 130 3.36 3.44 -16.82
N THR A 131 4.16 2.52 -16.28
CA THR A 131 3.77 1.59 -15.23
C THR A 131 4.61 1.85 -13.97
N LEU A 132 3.94 2.03 -12.83
CA LEU A 132 4.56 2.16 -11.52
C LEU A 132 4.32 0.89 -10.72
N VAL A 133 5.38 0.17 -10.41
CA VAL A 133 5.36 -1.03 -9.57
C VAL A 133 5.74 -0.65 -8.14
N LEU A 134 4.92 -1.02 -7.17
CA LEU A 134 5.10 -0.70 -5.76
C LEU A 134 5.21 -1.98 -4.94
N ASP A 135 6.26 -2.05 -4.15
CA ASP A 135 6.31 -2.99 -3.03
C ASP A 135 5.33 -2.56 -1.93
N ILE A 136 4.99 -3.48 -1.04
CA ILE A 136 4.01 -3.26 0.03
C ILE A 136 4.69 -3.08 1.38
N ASP A 137 5.38 -4.13 1.86
CA ASP A 137 5.91 -4.23 3.21
C ASP A 137 7.10 -3.29 3.41
N GLU A 138 7.07 -2.47 4.46
CA GLU A 138 8.06 -1.45 4.78
C GLU A 138 8.30 -0.41 3.67
N THR A 139 7.48 -0.46 2.60
CA THR A 139 7.45 0.50 1.50
C THR A 139 6.25 1.45 1.60
N ILE A 140 5.03 0.93 1.58
CA ILE A 140 3.80 1.70 1.73
C ILE A 140 3.06 1.42 3.04
N ILE A 141 3.32 0.27 3.65
CA ILE A 141 2.81 -0.10 4.99
C ILE A 141 3.93 -0.68 5.85
N HIS A 142 3.69 -0.80 7.15
CA HIS A 142 4.48 -1.61 8.05
C HIS A 142 3.56 -2.57 8.80
N TYR A 143 3.77 -3.88 8.59
CA TYR A 143 3.00 -4.93 9.23
C TYR A 143 3.70 -5.42 10.49
N PHE A 144 2.94 -5.63 11.57
CA PHE A 144 3.46 -6.15 12.82
C PHE A 144 2.43 -7.03 13.53
N PHE A 145 2.93 -7.95 14.35
CA PHE A 145 2.09 -8.79 15.17
C PHE A 145 1.87 -8.16 16.54
N THR A 146 0.63 -8.12 16.97
CA THR A 146 0.26 -7.93 18.37
C THR A 146 0.04 -9.29 19.03
N TYR A 147 -0.17 -9.32 20.34
CA TYR A 147 -0.48 -10.58 21.05
C TYR A 147 -1.74 -11.29 20.55
N ILE A 148 -2.55 -10.63 19.75
CA ILE A 148 -3.89 -11.10 19.38
C ILE A 148 -4.04 -11.25 17.87
N ASN A 149 -3.59 -10.26 17.09
CA ASN A 149 -3.74 -10.23 15.63
C ASN A 149 -2.56 -9.52 14.97
N GLY A 150 -2.42 -9.74 13.67
CA GLY A 150 -1.58 -8.90 12.83
C GLY A 150 -2.24 -7.54 12.61
N MET A 151 -1.44 -6.49 12.63
CA MET A 151 -1.84 -5.11 12.37
C MET A 151 -0.84 -4.46 11.41
N PHE A 152 -1.22 -3.36 10.79
CA PHE A 152 -0.29 -2.59 9.97
C PHE A 152 -0.51 -1.08 10.15
N PHE A 153 0.56 -0.34 9.99
CA PHE A 153 0.53 1.10 9.81
C PHE A 153 0.66 1.45 8.34
N VAL A 154 0.01 2.52 7.92
CA VAL A 154 0.17 3.08 6.58
C VAL A 154 1.22 4.19 6.63
N ARG A 155 2.21 4.13 5.74
CA ARG A 155 3.26 5.14 5.64
C ARG A 155 2.64 6.51 5.35
N PRO A 156 3.19 7.60 5.90
CA PRO A 156 2.73 8.96 5.57
C PRO A 156 2.70 9.20 4.06
N TYR A 157 1.70 9.93 3.61
CA TYR A 157 1.46 10.33 2.21
C TYR A 157 1.10 9.21 1.22
N VAL A 158 0.85 7.97 1.64
CA VAL A 158 0.46 6.87 0.72
C VAL A 158 -0.78 7.22 -0.10
N TYR A 159 -1.81 7.78 0.54
CA TYR A 159 -3.07 8.09 -0.15
C TYR A 159 -2.91 9.21 -1.16
N GLU A 160 -2.20 10.27 -0.80
CA GLU A 160 -1.88 11.40 -1.68
C GLU A 160 -1.04 10.93 -2.86
N PHE A 161 0.00 10.14 -2.59
CA PHE A 161 0.89 9.54 -3.58
C PHE A 161 0.13 8.69 -4.60
N LEU A 162 -0.70 7.75 -4.14
CA LEU A 162 -1.47 6.88 -5.02
C LEU A 162 -2.53 7.67 -5.79
N ASN A 163 -3.24 8.59 -5.14
CA ASN A 163 -4.31 9.36 -5.76
C ASN A 163 -3.80 10.31 -6.84
N GLU A 164 -2.64 10.91 -6.66
CA GLU A 164 -2.02 11.76 -7.68
C GLU A 164 -1.49 10.92 -8.84
N LEU A 165 -0.69 9.87 -8.54
CA LEU A 165 0.03 9.12 -9.57
C LEU A 165 -0.85 8.21 -10.42
N LYS A 166 -2.03 7.80 -9.95
CA LYS A 166 -3.00 7.05 -10.79
C LYS A 166 -3.45 7.79 -12.05
N ASN A 167 -3.23 9.11 -12.10
CA ASN A 167 -3.56 9.91 -13.27
C ASN A 167 -2.52 9.78 -14.40
N TYR A 168 -1.30 9.40 -14.06
CA TYR A 168 -0.13 9.33 -14.96
C TYR A 168 0.37 7.91 -15.18
N TYR A 169 0.19 7.03 -14.19
CA TYR A 169 0.76 5.69 -14.14
C TYR A 169 -0.32 4.62 -14.02
N GLU A 170 -0.12 3.52 -14.72
CA GLU A 170 -0.74 2.26 -14.35
C GLU A 170 -0.06 1.76 -13.07
N ILE A 171 -0.75 1.84 -11.92
CA ILE A 171 -0.19 1.44 -10.62
C ILE A 171 -0.39 -0.05 -10.41
N VAL A 172 0.71 -0.76 -10.12
CA VAL A 172 0.76 -2.21 -9.87
C VAL A 172 1.44 -2.45 -8.53
N THR A 173 0.81 -3.17 -7.62
CA THR A 173 1.53 -3.66 -6.43
C THR A 173 2.20 -4.99 -6.73
N PHE A 174 3.43 -5.19 -6.23
CA PHE A 174 4.17 -6.42 -6.39
C PHE A 174 4.88 -6.77 -5.10
N THR A 175 4.38 -7.75 -4.37
CA THR A 175 4.89 -8.17 -3.06
C THR A 175 5.45 -9.60 -3.07
N ALA A 176 6.43 -9.85 -2.19
CA ALA A 176 6.85 -11.21 -1.83
C ALA A 176 5.88 -11.88 -0.83
N GLY A 177 4.83 -11.20 -0.39
CA GLY A 177 3.76 -11.73 0.44
C GLY A 177 2.80 -12.65 -0.33
N THR A 178 2.02 -13.44 0.40
CA THR A 178 0.95 -14.25 -0.19
C THR A 178 -0.24 -13.40 -0.63
N LYS A 179 -1.07 -13.95 -1.53
CA LYS A 179 -2.26 -13.24 -2.01
C LYS A 179 -3.20 -12.84 -0.87
N ASP A 180 -3.54 -13.79 -0.01
CA ASP A 180 -4.49 -13.54 1.09
C ASP A 180 -3.99 -12.47 2.06
N TYR A 181 -2.68 -12.49 2.38
CA TYR A 181 -2.05 -11.46 3.18
C TYR A 181 -2.15 -10.07 2.53
N ALA A 182 -1.69 -9.97 1.28
CA ALA A 182 -1.64 -8.69 0.58
C ALA A 182 -3.04 -8.13 0.30
N ASP A 183 -4.01 -8.95 -0.11
CA ASP A 183 -5.37 -8.50 -0.39
C ASP A 183 -6.07 -7.99 0.87
N ASN A 184 -5.87 -8.62 2.02
CA ASN A 184 -6.43 -8.12 3.29
C ASN A 184 -5.95 -6.69 3.62
N ILE A 185 -4.69 -6.38 3.31
CA ILE A 185 -4.11 -5.04 3.51
C ILE A 185 -4.58 -4.08 2.42
N LEU A 186 -4.43 -4.47 1.14
CA LEU A 186 -4.71 -3.59 0.01
C LEU A 186 -6.19 -3.24 -0.12
N ASN A 187 -7.11 -4.12 0.30
CA ASN A 187 -8.54 -3.81 0.37
C ASN A 187 -8.86 -2.72 1.40
N LEU A 188 -8.00 -2.53 2.40
CA LEU A 188 -8.14 -1.43 3.36
C LEU A 188 -7.46 -0.14 2.86
N VAL A 189 -6.30 -0.27 2.20
CA VAL A 189 -5.55 0.87 1.62
C VAL A 189 -6.29 1.44 0.40
N ASP A 190 -6.84 0.59 -0.45
CA ASP A 190 -7.59 0.96 -1.67
C ASP A 190 -9.02 0.42 -1.62
N SER A 191 -9.78 0.86 -0.63
CA SER A 191 -11.13 0.35 -0.35
C SER A 191 -12.16 0.55 -1.46
N ASN A 192 -11.87 1.40 -2.44
CA ASN A 192 -12.73 1.68 -3.59
C ASN A 192 -12.21 1.05 -4.89
N ASP A 193 -11.13 0.27 -4.84
CA ASP A 193 -10.48 -0.39 -6.00
C ASP A 193 -10.19 0.58 -7.17
N ASN A 194 -9.77 1.82 -6.87
CA ASN A 194 -9.58 2.86 -7.87
C ASN A 194 -8.17 3.45 -7.93
N LEU A 195 -7.27 3.07 -7.02
CA LEU A 195 -5.92 3.56 -6.93
C LEU A 195 -4.92 2.58 -7.55
N ILE A 196 -5.08 1.28 -7.25
CA ILE A 196 -4.18 0.20 -7.67
C ILE A 196 -4.85 -0.61 -8.78
N LYS A 197 -4.21 -0.67 -9.94
CA LYS A 197 -4.79 -1.33 -11.11
C LYS A 197 -4.62 -2.85 -11.09
N TYR A 198 -3.45 -3.34 -10.66
CA TYR A 198 -3.13 -4.76 -10.59
C TYR A 198 -2.35 -5.08 -9.33
N ARG A 199 -2.47 -6.34 -8.86
CA ARG A 199 -1.83 -6.84 -7.65
C ARG A 199 -1.07 -8.12 -7.96
N LEU A 200 0.24 -8.11 -7.82
CA LEU A 200 1.13 -9.26 -8.00
C LEU A 200 1.67 -9.71 -6.64
N TYR A 201 1.78 -11.02 -6.47
CA TYR A 201 2.06 -11.66 -5.19
C TYR A 201 3.28 -12.57 -5.29
N ARG A 202 3.65 -13.24 -4.20
CA ARG A 202 4.78 -14.17 -4.11
C ARG A 202 4.86 -15.17 -5.27
N HIS A 203 3.74 -15.74 -5.71
CA HIS A 203 3.75 -16.73 -6.79
C HIS A 203 4.08 -16.14 -8.17
N HIS A 204 4.07 -14.81 -8.33
CA HIS A 204 4.53 -14.12 -9.53
C HIS A 204 6.03 -13.77 -9.47
N THR A 205 6.68 -13.91 -8.31
CA THR A 205 8.10 -13.64 -8.16
C THR A 205 8.95 -14.73 -8.83
N THR A 206 10.19 -14.37 -9.15
CA THR A 206 11.19 -15.32 -9.66
C THR A 206 12.07 -15.74 -8.51
N ILE A 207 12.18 -17.05 -8.25
CA ILE A 207 13.01 -17.61 -7.19
C ILE A 207 14.27 -18.20 -7.82
N MET A 208 15.44 -17.76 -7.35
CA MET A 208 16.75 -18.30 -7.75
C MET A 208 17.57 -18.61 -6.49
N GLY A 209 17.71 -19.89 -6.16
CA GLY A 209 18.28 -20.31 -4.89
C GLY A 209 17.45 -19.83 -3.70
N CYS A 210 18.07 -19.10 -2.78
CA CYS A 210 17.40 -18.52 -1.62
C CYS A 210 16.85 -17.09 -1.87
N ASN A 211 17.06 -16.53 -3.06
CA ASN A 211 16.67 -15.14 -3.37
C ASN A 211 15.35 -15.10 -4.11
N VAL A 212 14.58 -14.07 -3.81
CA VAL A 212 13.29 -13.74 -4.44
C VAL A 212 13.45 -12.46 -5.24
N PHE A 213 13.05 -12.46 -6.51
CA PHE A 213 13.18 -11.32 -7.41
C PHE A 213 11.81 -10.94 -7.98
N LYS A 214 11.58 -9.64 -8.09
CA LYS A 214 10.46 -9.05 -8.82
C LYS A 214 10.91 -8.77 -10.25
N ASP A 215 10.81 -9.79 -11.11
CA ASP A 215 11.26 -9.69 -12.49
C ASP A 215 10.28 -8.88 -13.35
N LEU A 216 10.65 -7.64 -13.67
CA LEU A 216 9.81 -6.71 -14.42
C LEU A 216 9.58 -7.14 -15.87
N MET A 217 10.49 -7.92 -16.47
CA MET A 217 10.32 -8.43 -17.84
C MET A 217 9.10 -9.36 -17.95
N ARG A 218 8.71 -9.99 -16.85
CA ARG A 218 7.56 -10.91 -16.83
C ARG A 218 6.21 -10.19 -16.76
N LEU A 219 6.21 -8.84 -16.64
CA LEU A 219 4.99 -8.06 -16.57
C LEU A 219 4.38 -7.75 -17.95
N GLY A 220 5.16 -7.84 -19.02
CA GLY A 220 4.72 -7.47 -20.38
C GLY A 220 4.59 -5.94 -20.54
N ARG A 221 5.57 -5.21 -20.03
CA ARG A 221 5.68 -3.75 -20.15
C ARG A 221 7.01 -3.38 -20.77
N ASP A 222 7.02 -2.25 -21.48
CA ASP A 222 8.24 -1.67 -22.01
C ASP A 222 9.17 -1.24 -20.86
N MET A 223 10.41 -1.78 -20.85
CA MET A 223 11.40 -1.45 -19.83
C MET A 223 11.79 0.02 -19.80
N SER A 224 11.61 0.76 -20.89
CA SER A 224 11.80 2.21 -20.91
C SER A 224 10.70 3.00 -20.19
N LYS A 225 9.59 2.36 -19.84
CA LYS A 225 8.37 2.99 -19.30
C LYS A 225 7.94 2.45 -17.93
N ILE A 226 8.70 1.54 -17.34
CA ILE A 226 8.37 0.92 -16.05
C ILE A 226 9.34 1.37 -14.96
N ILE A 227 8.80 1.68 -13.79
CA ILE A 227 9.55 2.05 -12.59
C ILE A 227 9.08 1.16 -11.45
N ILE A 228 10.00 0.62 -10.65
CA ILE A 228 9.70 -0.07 -9.40
C ILE A 228 10.23 0.72 -8.21
N ILE A 229 9.42 0.83 -7.15
CA ILE A 229 9.81 1.36 -5.85
C ILE A 229 9.78 0.22 -4.84
N ASP A 230 10.90 -0.02 -4.17
CA ASP A 230 11.07 -1.11 -3.21
C ASP A 230 12.13 -0.73 -2.17
N ASN A 231 11.93 -1.15 -0.92
CA ASN A 231 12.89 -0.93 0.17
C ASN A 231 14.05 -1.93 0.16
N LEU A 232 13.96 -2.99 -0.65
CA LEU A 232 15.00 -4.01 -0.80
C LEU A 232 15.53 -4.01 -2.25
N LYS A 233 16.76 -3.53 -2.44
CA LYS A 233 17.40 -3.48 -3.77
C LYS A 233 17.52 -4.85 -4.43
N ASP A 234 17.65 -5.90 -3.65
CA ASP A 234 17.74 -7.27 -4.16
C ASP A 234 16.46 -7.71 -4.87
N ASN A 235 15.30 -7.19 -4.50
CA ASN A 235 14.04 -7.52 -5.14
C ASN A 235 13.99 -7.14 -6.63
N PHE A 236 14.65 -6.04 -7.03
CA PHE A 236 14.69 -5.57 -8.42
C PHE A 236 16.08 -5.66 -9.07
N LYS A 237 16.95 -6.50 -8.53
CA LYS A 237 18.34 -6.67 -9.00
C LYS A 237 18.45 -7.16 -10.45
N LEU A 238 17.40 -7.77 -11.01
CA LEU A 238 17.37 -8.18 -12.40
C LEU A 238 17.23 -6.98 -13.37
N GLN A 239 16.60 -5.90 -12.94
CA GLN A 239 16.42 -4.65 -13.69
C GLN A 239 16.76 -3.43 -12.82
N PRO A 240 18.03 -3.27 -12.39
CA PRO A 240 18.41 -2.25 -11.41
C PRO A 240 18.21 -0.81 -11.89
N ASN A 241 18.26 -0.59 -13.21
CA ASN A 241 18.06 0.73 -13.81
C ASN A 241 16.58 1.16 -13.85
N ASN A 242 15.65 0.26 -13.51
CA ASN A 242 14.23 0.57 -13.37
C ASN A 242 13.83 0.79 -11.91
N GLY A 243 14.73 0.59 -10.95
CA GLY A 243 14.43 0.58 -9.53
C GLY A 243 14.79 1.87 -8.80
N LEU A 244 13.85 2.41 -8.06
CA LEU A 244 14.06 3.45 -7.06
C LEU A 244 14.02 2.80 -5.67
N PHE A 245 15.13 2.93 -4.94
CA PHE A 245 15.23 2.45 -3.58
C PHE A 245 14.55 3.42 -2.63
N ILE A 246 13.59 2.97 -1.84
CA ILE A 246 13.01 3.75 -0.74
C ILE A 246 13.52 3.20 0.60
N LYS A 247 13.74 4.08 1.59
CA LYS A 247 14.16 3.65 2.91
C LYS A 247 13.07 2.79 3.57
N THR A 248 13.48 1.66 4.15
CA THR A 248 12.61 0.83 4.99
C THR A 248 11.89 1.69 6.03
N TRP A 249 10.58 1.63 6.03
CA TRP A 249 9.75 2.40 6.94
C TRP A 249 9.02 1.47 7.91
N THR A 250 9.06 1.78 9.19
CA THR A 250 8.39 0.98 10.22
C THR A 250 7.32 1.75 11.00
N SER A 251 7.57 3.02 11.31
CA SER A 251 6.60 3.80 12.11
C SER A 251 6.94 5.29 12.22
N ASP A 252 7.94 5.80 11.49
CA ASP A 252 8.29 7.22 11.53
C ASP A 252 7.18 8.07 10.90
N ILE A 253 6.45 8.80 11.75
CA ILE A 253 5.33 9.66 11.33
C ILE A 253 5.79 10.92 10.60
N ASN A 254 7.07 11.28 10.70
CA ASN A 254 7.64 12.41 10.00
C ASN A 254 8.28 12.02 8.67
N ASP A 255 8.15 10.73 8.27
CA ASP A 255 8.62 10.28 6.95
C ASP A 255 7.86 11.04 5.85
N ASN A 256 8.63 11.63 4.94
CA ASN A 256 8.11 12.40 3.81
C ASN A 256 8.67 11.93 2.46
N GLN A 257 9.24 10.72 2.41
CA GLN A 257 9.85 10.22 1.18
C GLN A 257 8.83 10.03 0.06
N LEU A 258 7.62 9.53 0.37
CA LEU A 258 6.55 9.39 -0.63
C LEU A 258 6.07 10.75 -1.16
N TYR A 259 6.04 11.78 -0.32
CA TYR A 259 5.69 13.15 -0.74
C TYR A 259 6.66 13.72 -1.79
N ASP A 260 7.97 13.50 -1.62
CA ASP A 260 8.95 13.97 -2.58
C ASP A 260 9.07 13.04 -3.80
N LEU A 261 8.90 11.72 -3.61
CA LEU A 261 8.83 10.76 -4.72
C LEU A 261 7.64 11.02 -5.63
N GLU A 262 6.49 11.41 -5.09
CA GLU A 262 5.31 11.78 -5.87
C GLU A 262 5.64 12.88 -6.87
N LYS A 263 6.31 13.96 -6.43
CA LYS A 263 6.70 15.08 -7.29
C LYS A 263 7.67 14.64 -8.40
N ILE A 264 8.67 13.84 -8.05
CA ILE A 264 9.65 13.30 -8.99
C ILE A 264 8.96 12.47 -10.08
N LEU A 265 8.08 11.55 -9.68
CA LEU A 265 7.37 10.68 -10.61
C LEU A 265 6.37 11.46 -11.47
N ARG A 266 5.67 12.42 -10.89
CA ARG A 266 4.80 13.32 -11.64
C ARG A 266 5.58 14.12 -12.69
N ASP A 267 6.74 14.65 -12.35
CA ASP A 267 7.58 15.39 -13.28
C ASP A 267 8.12 14.50 -14.41
N ILE A 268 8.51 13.25 -14.12
CA ILE A 268 8.87 12.25 -15.15
C ILE A 268 7.72 12.08 -16.16
N ALA A 269 6.48 12.00 -15.67
CA ALA A 269 5.31 11.83 -16.52
C ALA A 269 4.97 13.11 -17.31
N LEU A 270 5.02 14.28 -16.67
CA LEU A 270 4.72 15.58 -17.28
C LEU A 270 5.76 15.98 -18.35
N PHE A 271 7.03 15.63 -18.15
CA PHE A 271 8.08 15.83 -19.16
C PHE A 271 8.11 14.74 -20.22
N GLU A 272 7.16 13.81 -20.20
CA GLU A 272 7.00 12.74 -21.19
C GLU A 272 8.29 11.94 -21.46
N VAL A 273 9.04 11.62 -20.39
CA VAL A 273 10.35 10.97 -20.50
C VAL A 273 10.28 9.69 -21.35
N GLU A 274 11.04 9.64 -22.46
CA GLU A 274 11.00 8.51 -23.40
C GLU A 274 11.63 7.24 -22.83
N ASP A 275 12.71 7.37 -22.06
CA ASP A 275 13.34 6.27 -21.33
C ASP A 275 13.62 6.70 -19.90
N VAL A 276 12.92 6.07 -18.94
CA VAL A 276 13.05 6.40 -17.52
C VAL A 276 14.39 5.95 -16.93
N ARG A 277 15.07 4.96 -17.51
CA ARG A 277 16.25 4.32 -16.93
C ARG A 277 17.44 5.27 -16.72
N PRO A 278 17.82 6.14 -17.67
CA PRO A 278 18.89 7.13 -17.43
C PRO A 278 18.53 8.12 -16.32
N VAL A 279 17.24 8.47 -16.20
CA VAL A 279 16.75 9.37 -15.13
C VAL A 279 16.84 8.67 -13.77
N ILE A 280 16.38 7.43 -13.69
CA ILE A 280 16.44 6.59 -12.48
C ILE A 280 17.90 6.41 -12.02
N GLU A 281 18.82 6.17 -12.95
CA GLU A 281 20.25 6.05 -12.65
C GLU A 281 20.79 7.33 -12.00
N LYS A 282 20.48 8.51 -12.54
CA LYS A 282 20.89 9.80 -11.97
C LYS A 282 20.28 10.07 -10.60
N ILE A 283 19.01 9.73 -10.42
CA ILE A 283 18.34 9.81 -9.10
C ILE A 283 19.06 8.90 -8.09
N ASN A 284 19.34 7.65 -8.47
CA ASN A 284 20.04 6.70 -7.60
C ASN A 284 21.48 7.15 -7.27
N ASP A 285 22.19 7.78 -8.20
CA ASP A 285 23.51 8.35 -7.92
C ASP A 285 23.41 9.52 -6.93
N PHE A 286 22.43 10.39 -7.09
CA PHE A 286 22.18 11.47 -6.13
C PHE A 286 21.87 10.92 -4.72
N ILE A 287 21.03 9.90 -4.61
CA ILE A 287 20.70 9.23 -3.35
C ILE A 287 21.95 8.61 -2.69
N LYS A 288 22.84 8.01 -3.46
CA LYS A 288 24.11 7.46 -2.93
C LYS A 288 24.99 8.53 -2.28
N ILE A 289 25.05 9.72 -2.88
CA ILE A 289 25.82 10.86 -2.37
C ILE A 289 25.14 11.44 -1.12
N SER A 290 23.81 11.46 -1.12
CA SER A 290 22.95 12.06 -0.06
C SER A 290 22.62 11.09 1.08
N ARG A 291 23.40 10.03 1.30
CA ARG A 291 23.12 8.92 2.25
C ARG A 291 22.82 9.37 3.68
N ASN A 292 23.37 10.51 4.09
CA ASN A 292 23.20 11.05 5.44
C ASN A 292 22.00 12.00 5.57
N MET A 293 21.26 12.25 4.48
CA MET A 293 20.05 13.08 4.54
C MET A 293 18.88 12.27 5.09
N ILE A 294 18.02 12.94 5.86
CA ILE A 294 16.77 12.34 6.38
C ILE A 294 15.88 11.89 5.21
N ASN A 295 15.76 12.75 4.20
CA ASN A 295 15.07 12.43 2.96
C ASN A 295 15.99 12.71 1.75
N PRO A 296 16.49 11.70 1.06
CA PRO A 296 17.39 11.89 -0.07
C PRO A 296 16.68 12.42 -1.33
N TYR A 297 15.35 12.43 -1.37
CA TYR A 297 14.57 12.87 -2.52
C TYR A 297 14.25 14.37 -2.54
N SER A 298 14.37 15.07 -1.40
CA SER A 298 13.89 16.46 -1.21
C SER A 298 14.50 17.51 -2.14
N ASN A 299 15.68 17.24 -2.72
CA ASN A 299 16.41 18.18 -3.57
C ASN A 299 16.58 17.70 -5.01
N ILE A 300 15.83 16.71 -5.46
CA ILE A 300 15.90 16.18 -6.82
C ILE A 300 15.04 17.05 -7.74
N ASP A 301 15.69 17.57 -8.80
CA ASP A 301 15.08 18.36 -9.86
C ASP A 301 15.19 17.60 -11.18
N ILE A 302 14.08 17.04 -11.67
CA ILE A 302 14.01 16.23 -12.87
C ILE A 302 14.39 17.04 -14.11
N ARG A 303 14.04 18.33 -14.17
CA ARG A 303 14.41 19.19 -15.30
C ARG A 303 15.93 19.28 -15.47
N LYS A 304 16.65 19.53 -14.37
CA LYS A 304 18.12 19.57 -14.38
C LYS A 304 18.74 18.23 -14.76
N ILE A 305 18.14 17.13 -14.30
CA ILE A 305 18.60 15.78 -14.69
C ILE A 305 18.45 15.58 -16.18
N LEU A 306 17.32 15.95 -16.78
CA LEU A 306 17.07 15.81 -18.22
C LEU A 306 17.99 16.70 -19.05
N GLU A 307 18.24 17.95 -18.63
CA GLU A 307 19.20 18.85 -19.26
C GLU A 307 20.61 18.22 -19.30
N ASN A 308 21.07 17.66 -18.18
CA ASN A 308 22.36 16.98 -18.08
C ASN A 308 22.45 15.73 -18.98
N ILE A 309 21.38 14.92 -19.04
CA ILE A 309 21.35 13.74 -19.92
C ILE A 309 21.44 14.15 -21.39
N ASN A 310 20.71 15.20 -21.79
CA ASN A 310 20.69 15.67 -23.17
C ASN A 310 22.02 16.33 -23.59
N SER A 311 22.66 17.11 -22.70
CA SER A 311 23.95 17.73 -22.93
C SER A 311 25.04 16.68 -23.17
N ASN A 312 25.00 15.56 -22.45
CA ASN A 312 25.95 14.46 -22.60
C ASN A 312 25.73 13.63 -23.89
N LYS A 313 24.54 13.70 -24.52
CA LYS A 313 24.26 13.06 -25.81
C LYS A 313 24.80 13.86 -26.99
N VAL A 314 24.97 15.17 -26.85
CA VAL A 314 25.46 16.07 -27.94
C VAL A 314 26.99 16.01 -28.06
N ILE A 315 27.71 15.54 -27.05
CA ILE A 315 29.19 15.48 -27.01
C ILE A 315 29.73 14.12 -27.49
N LYS A 316 28.90 13.14 -27.78
CA LYS A 316 29.25 11.85 -28.37
C LYS A 316 28.84 11.79 -29.84
#